data_273076648f224379668ecfba3d27ff49
#
_entry.id   273076648f224379668ecfba3d27ff49
#
_cell.length_a   1.000
_cell.length_b   1.000
_cell.length_c   1.000
_cell.angle_alpha   90.00
_cell.angle_beta   90.00
_cell.angle_gamma   90.00
#
_symmetry.space_group_name_H-M   'P 1'
#
loop_
_entity.id
_entity.type
_entity.pdbx_description
1 polymer ?
#
loop_
_entity_poly.entity_id
_entity_poly.type
_entity_poly.pdbx_seq_one_letter_code
_entity_poly.pdbx_strand_id
1 'polypeptide(L)'
;MNHQTIIVLDFGGQYNQLIARRVRECGVYCEVKPYTTPLADLLAMKPIGFIFTGGPNSVYLEDAPHVDPALFDAGVPVLGICYGCQLIAHHLGGKVVAANDATAREYGKTETFFDTSCKLFKGLPEKSVTWMSHGDYMEKVPEGFSLVAHSDACPNVAICDEKRGFYGVQYHPEVNHSEYGKDMIRNFLYEIGRAHV
;
A
#
# COMPACT_ATOMS: atom_id res chain seq x y z
N MET A 1 -16.45 21.49 10.53
CA MET A 1 -16.51 20.03 10.77
C MET A 1 -15.10 19.49 10.62
N ASN A 2 -14.57 18.81 11.64
CA ASN A 2 -13.28 18.13 11.51
C ASN A 2 -13.50 16.87 10.67
N HIS A 3 -13.17 16.92 9.39
CA HIS A 3 -13.19 15.73 8.55
C HIS A 3 -12.02 14.81 8.92
N GLN A 4 -12.32 13.53 9.08
CA GLN A 4 -11.29 12.50 9.14
C GLN A 4 -10.71 12.36 7.73
N THR A 5 -9.44 12.71 7.55
CA THR A 5 -8.82 12.84 6.23
C THR A 5 -7.81 11.74 5.98
N ILE A 6 -7.96 11.04 4.87
CA ILE A 6 -6.92 10.20 4.27
C ILE A 6 -6.19 11.03 3.22
N ILE A 7 -4.87 11.00 3.24
CA ILE A 7 -4.06 11.58 2.17
C ILE A 7 -3.55 10.46 1.27
N VAL A 8 -3.91 10.56 0.00
CA VAL A 8 -3.40 9.69 -1.07
C VAL A 8 -2.21 10.38 -1.70
N LEU A 9 -0.99 9.88 -1.51
CA LEU A 9 0.22 10.39 -2.15
C LEU A 9 0.40 9.78 -3.53
N ASP A 10 0.44 10.64 -4.53
CA ASP A 10 0.55 10.29 -5.94
C ASP A 10 2.02 10.14 -6.35
N PHE A 11 2.40 8.92 -6.74
CA PHE A 11 3.72 8.57 -7.26
C PHE A 11 3.74 8.37 -8.79
N GLY A 12 2.73 8.88 -9.49
CA GLY A 12 2.65 8.83 -10.95
C GLY A 12 1.93 7.60 -11.51
N GLY A 13 1.25 6.82 -10.69
CA GLY A 13 0.48 5.65 -11.11
C GLY A 13 -0.79 6.01 -11.88
N GLN A 14 -1.33 5.02 -12.60
CA GLN A 14 -2.53 5.20 -13.43
C GLN A 14 -3.83 5.24 -12.61
N TYR A 15 -3.83 4.68 -11.38
CA TYR A 15 -5.05 4.41 -10.61
C TYR A 15 -5.21 5.31 -9.37
N ASN A 16 -4.53 6.46 -9.32
CA ASN A 16 -4.56 7.36 -8.15
C ASN A 16 -5.96 7.84 -7.83
N GLN A 17 -6.72 8.28 -8.84
CA GLN A 17 -8.09 8.73 -8.67
C GLN A 17 -9.04 7.58 -8.31
N LEU A 18 -8.75 6.38 -8.78
CA LEU A 18 -9.52 5.18 -8.43
C LEU A 18 -9.33 4.82 -6.95
N ILE A 19 -8.11 4.93 -6.44
CA ILE A 19 -7.83 4.75 -4.99
C ILE A 19 -8.64 5.76 -4.17
N ALA A 20 -8.59 7.04 -4.54
CA ALA A 20 -9.38 8.09 -3.88
C ALA A 20 -10.88 7.80 -3.92
N ARG A 21 -11.37 7.32 -5.08
CA ARG A 21 -12.77 6.92 -5.23
C ARG A 21 -13.14 5.79 -4.28
N ARG A 22 -12.30 4.75 -4.15
CA ARG A 22 -12.55 3.64 -3.22
C ARG A 22 -12.61 4.10 -1.77
N VAL A 23 -11.74 5.01 -1.37
CA VAL A 23 -11.77 5.61 -0.02
C VAL A 23 -13.10 6.33 0.21
N ARG A 24 -13.54 7.16 -0.74
CA ARG A 24 -14.81 7.90 -0.65
C ARG A 24 -16.04 6.97 -0.65
N GLU A 25 -15.99 5.89 -1.41
CA GLU A 25 -17.04 4.85 -1.40
C GLU A 25 -17.16 4.15 -0.04
N CYS A 26 -16.10 4.16 0.76
CA CYS A 26 -16.11 3.69 2.14
C CYS A 26 -16.58 4.76 3.15
N GLY A 27 -17.00 5.93 2.68
CA GLY A 27 -17.54 7.00 3.52
C GLY A 27 -16.46 7.86 4.21
N VAL A 28 -15.20 7.80 3.77
CA VAL A 28 -14.10 8.58 4.34
C VAL A 28 -13.63 9.65 3.36
N TYR A 29 -13.41 10.85 3.86
CA TYR A 29 -12.87 11.96 3.08
C TYR A 29 -11.38 11.70 2.74
N CYS A 30 -10.97 12.02 1.52
CA CYS A 30 -9.58 11.95 1.12
C CYS A 30 -9.19 13.06 0.15
N GLU A 31 -7.91 13.40 0.19
CA GLU A 31 -7.27 14.30 -0.78
C GLU A 31 -6.10 13.60 -1.44
N VAL A 32 -5.96 13.80 -2.75
CA VAL A 32 -4.81 13.35 -3.53
C VAL A 32 -3.79 14.48 -3.55
N LYS A 33 -2.57 14.21 -3.11
CA LYS A 33 -1.44 15.15 -3.11
C LYS A 33 -0.25 14.54 -3.85
N PRO A 34 0.51 15.33 -4.61
CA PRO A 34 1.74 14.84 -5.19
C PRO A 34 2.73 14.44 -4.10
N TYR A 35 3.56 13.43 -4.38
CA TYR A 35 4.57 12.95 -3.43
C TYR A 35 5.58 14.04 -3.03
N THR A 36 5.72 15.08 -3.83
CA THR A 36 6.58 16.24 -3.58
C THR A 36 6.04 17.23 -2.54
N THR A 37 4.80 17.05 -2.08
CA THR A 37 4.20 17.92 -1.07
C THR A 37 5.03 17.88 0.23
N PRO A 38 5.43 19.05 0.78
CA PRO A 38 6.19 19.09 2.03
C PRO A 38 5.49 18.37 3.17
N LEU A 39 6.24 17.62 3.97
CA LEU A 39 5.69 16.85 5.08
C LEU A 39 4.93 17.73 6.09
N ALA A 40 5.43 18.93 6.36
CA ALA A 40 4.75 19.87 7.26
C ALA A 40 3.34 20.22 6.77
N ASP A 41 3.15 20.40 5.46
CA ASP A 41 1.84 20.68 4.87
C ASP A 41 0.91 19.47 4.95
N LEU A 42 1.44 18.27 4.74
CA LEU A 42 0.68 17.03 4.89
C LEU A 42 0.20 16.83 6.34
N LEU A 43 1.08 17.01 7.30
CA LEU A 43 0.75 16.85 8.73
C LEU A 43 -0.18 17.96 9.25
N ALA A 44 -0.14 19.17 8.68
CA ALA A 44 -1.06 20.25 8.99
C ALA A 44 -2.52 19.89 8.65
N MET A 45 -2.74 18.98 7.71
CA MET A 45 -4.07 18.45 7.38
C MET A 45 -4.61 17.45 8.40
N LYS A 46 -3.80 17.08 9.40
CA LYS A 46 -4.12 16.07 10.44
C LYS A 46 -4.68 14.78 9.88
N PRO A 47 -3.93 14.09 8.99
CA PRO A 47 -4.40 12.85 8.37
C PRO A 47 -4.55 11.74 9.41
N ILE A 48 -5.54 10.89 9.23
CA ILE A 48 -5.71 9.64 9.99
C ILE A 48 -4.99 8.47 9.32
N GLY A 49 -4.52 8.64 8.10
CA GLY A 49 -3.74 7.65 7.35
C GLY A 49 -3.21 8.20 6.05
N PHE A 50 -2.15 7.58 5.56
CA PHE A 50 -1.61 7.80 4.22
C PHE A 50 -1.83 6.56 3.36
N ILE A 51 -2.14 6.76 2.09
CA ILE A 51 -2.09 5.71 1.07
C ILE A 51 -1.06 6.12 0.03
N PHE A 52 -0.03 5.31 -0.16
CA PHE A 52 0.96 5.49 -1.22
C PHE A 52 0.50 4.73 -2.45
N THR A 53 0.39 5.43 -3.57
CA THR A 53 -0.08 4.85 -4.82
C THR A 53 0.99 4.00 -5.50
N GLY A 54 0.59 3.26 -6.52
CA GLY A 54 1.53 2.71 -7.49
C GLY A 54 2.24 3.81 -8.29
N GLY A 55 3.24 3.41 -9.04
CA GLY A 55 4.01 4.29 -9.91
C GLY A 55 4.84 3.50 -10.90
N PRO A 56 5.32 4.15 -11.98
CA PRO A 56 6.06 3.48 -13.04
C PRO A 56 7.55 3.25 -12.75
N ASN A 57 8.07 3.84 -11.67
CA ASN A 57 9.49 3.83 -11.37
C ASN A 57 9.92 2.59 -10.57
N SER A 58 11.21 2.32 -10.58
CA SER A 58 11.87 1.37 -9.68
C SER A 58 12.46 2.13 -8.49
N VAL A 59 12.10 1.72 -7.28
CA VAL A 59 12.40 2.46 -6.03
C VAL A 59 13.90 2.61 -5.75
N TYR A 60 14.73 1.72 -6.30
CA TYR A 60 16.19 1.73 -6.13
C TYR A 60 16.92 2.65 -7.12
N LEU A 61 16.22 3.27 -8.06
CA LEU A 61 16.82 4.24 -8.99
C LEU A 61 17.03 5.58 -8.29
N GLU A 62 18.12 6.28 -8.67
CA GLU A 62 18.54 7.53 -8.03
C GLU A 62 17.49 8.64 -8.14
N ASP A 63 16.79 8.70 -9.27
CA ASP A 63 15.76 9.69 -9.57
C ASP A 63 14.32 9.21 -9.24
N ALA A 64 14.19 8.08 -8.55
CA ALA A 64 12.87 7.55 -8.17
C ALA A 64 12.15 8.48 -7.17
N PRO A 65 10.81 8.60 -7.26
CA PRO A 65 10.03 9.33 -6.28
C PRO A 65 10.18 8.77 -4.87
N HIS A 66 10.54 9.62 -3.92
CA HIS A 66 10.66 9.27 -2.49
C HIS A 66 9.83 10.22 -1.62
N VAL A 67 9.59 9.81 -0.38
CA VAL A 67 9.01 10.64 0.66
C VAL A 67 10.07 11.09 1.66
N ASP A 68 9.78 12.15 2.42
CA ASP A 68 10.59 12.49 3.60
C ASP A 68 10.54 11.32 4.59
N PRO A 69 11.69 10.73 4.97
CA PRO A 69 11.74 9.62 5.92
C PRO A 69 11.04 9.90 7.25
N ALA A 70 10.96 11.15 7.67
CA ALA A 70 10.27 11.55 8.88
C ALA A 70 8.75 11.29 8.84
N LEU A 71 8.18 11.05 7.64
CA LEU A 71 6.78 10.63 7.52
C LEU A 71 6.52 9.34 8.30
N PHE A 72 7.45 8.40 8.28
CA PHE A 72 7.33 7.13 9.00
C PHE A 72 7.42 7.26 10.52
N ASP A 73 7.92 8.40 11.03
CA ASP A 73 8.00 8.71 12.46
C ASP A 73 6.82 9.56 12.96
N ALA A 74 5.91 9.94 12.09
CA ALA A 74 4.80 10.84 12.42
C ALA A 74 3.65 10.15 13.19
N GLY A 75 3.70 8.83 13.39
CA GLY A 75 2.66 8.08 14.11
C GLY A 75 1.35 7.93 13.33
N VAL A 76 1.37 8.13 12.02
CA VAL A 76 0.21 8.02 11.13
C VAL A 76 0.31 6.70 10.37
N PRO A 77 -0.76 5.88 10.34
CA PRO A 77 -0.79 4.63 9.57
C PRO A 77 -0.55 4.86 8.08
N VAL A 78 0.12 3.90 7.43
CA VAL A 78 0.43 3.95 5.99
C VAL A 78 0.04 2.65 5.32
N LEU A 79 -0.67 2.74 4.19
CA LEU A 79 -0.89 1.64 3.25
C LEU A 79 -0.14 1.95 1.95
N GLY A 80 0.82 1.10 1.59
CA GLY A 80 1.52 1.17 0.31
C GLY A 80 0.95 0.19 -0.71
N ILE A 81 0.71 0.66 -1.93
CA ILE A 81 0.17 -0.13 -3.03
C ILE A 81 1.21 -0.20 -4.14
N CYS A 82 1.62 -1.39 -4.56
CA CYS A 82 2.56 -1.66 -5.64
C CYS A 82 3.89 -0.90 -5.41
N TYR A 83 4.19 0.14 -6.17
CA TYR A 83 5.34 1.02 -5.91
C TYR A 83 5.38 1.52 -4.46
N GLY A 84 4.23 1.92 -3.91
CA GLY A 84 4.11 2.38 -2.53
C GLY A 84 4.50 1.31 -1.49
N CYS A 85 4.19 0.05 -1.74
CA CYS A 85 4.65 -1.07 -0.91
C CYS A 85 6.18 -1.22 -0.97
N GLN A 86 6.74 -1.16 -2.16
CA GLN A 86 8.19 -1.24 -2.38
C GLN A 86 8.92 -0.05 -1.74
N LEU A 87 8.31 1.13 -1.77
CA LEU A 87 8.85 2.33 -1.14
C LEU A 87 8.94 2.20 0.38
N ILE A 88 7.90 1.66 1.02
CA ILE A 88 7.93 1.34 2.46
C ILE A 88 9.06 0.37 2.77
N ALA A 89 9.16 -0.72 2.02
CA ALA A 89 10.21 -1.71 2.21
C ALA A 89 11.61 -1.11 2.06
N HIS A 90 11.82 -0.31 1.02
CA HIS A 90 13.10 0.35 0.74
C HIS A 90 13.52 1.31 1.85
N HIS A 91 12.61 2.17 2.32
CA HIS A 91 12.90 3.14 3.38
C HIS A 91 13.16 2.50 4.75
N LEU A 92 12.57 1.35 5.03
CA LEU A 92 12.62 0.70 6.34
C LEU A 92 13.62 -0.47 6.41
N GLY A 93 14.51 -0.58 5.43
CA GLY A 93 15.64 -1.52 5.46
C GLY A 93 15.40 -2.86 4.80
N GLY A 94 14.30 -3.01 4.05
CA GLY A 94 14.08 -4.11 3.13
C GLY A 94 14.88 -3.95 1.84
N LYS A 95 14.68 -4.86 0.90
CA LYS A 95 15.34 -4.83 -0.41
C LYS A 95 14.35 -5.11 -1.52
N VAL A 96 14.35 -4.25 -2.53
CA VAL A 96 13.56 -4.38 -3.76
C VAL A 96 14.52 -4.56 -4.93
N VAL A 97 14.22 -5.52 -5.79
CA VAL A 97 15.05 -5.88 -6.94
C VAL A 97 14.20 -6.07 -8.19
N ALA A 98 14.83 -5.92 -9.34
CA ALA A 98 14.21 -6.30 -10.61
C ALA A 98 14.11 -7.82 -10.72
N ALA A 99 12.99 -8.31 -11.25
CA ALA A 99 12.84 -9.71 -11.56
C ALA A 99 13.75 -10.08 -12.74
N ASN A 100 14.70 -11.00 -12.50
CA ASN A 100 15.68 -11.43 -13.52
C ASN A 100 15.07 -12.37 -14.55
N ASP A 101 13.96 -13.03 -14.23
CA ASP A 101 13.27 -13.94 -15.13
C ASP A 101 11.76 -13.61 -15.22
N ALA A 102 11.11 -14.22 -16.21
CA ALA A 102 9.69 -13.99 -16.44
C ALA A 102 8.78 -14.58 -15.35
N THR A 103 9.30 -15.47 -14.50
CA THR A 103 8.50 -16.15 -13.47
C THR A 103 8.30 -15.28 -12.23
N ALA A 104 9.21 -14.36 -11.95
CA ALA A 104 9.09 -13.42 -10.82
C ALA A 104 8.29 -12.16 -11.16
N ARG A 105 7.97 -11.94 -12.44
CA ARG A 105 7.10 -10.86 -12.90
C ARG A 105 5.65 -11.32 -12.91
N GLU A 106 4.79 -10.55 -12.31
CA GLU A 106 3.38 -10.87 -12.26
C GLU A 106 2.55 -9.76 -12.93
N TYR A 107 1.77 -10.13 -13.92
CA TYR A 107 0.84 -9.25 -14.61
C TYR A 107 -0.51 -9.94 -14.78
N GLY A 108 -1.58 -9.23 -14.40
CA GLY A 108 -2.94 -9.73 -14.52
C GLY A 108 -3.47 -10.38 -13.26
N LYS A 109 -4.43 -11.28 -13.45
CA LYS A 109 -5.11 -11.97 -12.35
C LYS A 109 -4.21 -13.05 -11.75
N THR A 110 -3.99 -12.96 -10.44
CA THR A 110 -3.12 -13.87 -9.70
C THR A 110 -3.84 -14.39 -8.45
N GLU A 111 -3.85 -15.69 -8.23
CA GLU A 111 -4.33 -16.28 -6.98
C GLU A 111 -3.36 -15.91 -5.86
N THR A 112 -3.88 -15.32 -4.81
CA THR A 112 -3.12 -14.80 -3.68
C THR A 112 -3.65 -15.38 -2.39
N PHE A 113 -2.75 -15.78 -1.51
CA PHE A 113 -3.03 -16.38 -0.21
C PHE A 113 -2.77 -15.36 0.90
N PHE A 114 -3.70 -15.21 1.84
CA PHE A 114 -3.67 -14.21 2.90
C PHE A 114 -3.61 -14.82 4.29
N ASP A 115 -2.82 -14.21 5.15
CA ASP A 115 -2.91 -14.40 6.59
C ASP A 115 -4.05 -13.53 7.13
N THR A 116 -5.19 -14.14 7.40
CA THR A 116 -6.41 -13.45 7.86
C THR A 116 -6.35 -12.99 9.32
N SER A 117 -5.29 -13.31 10.05
CA SER A 117 -5.03 -12.72 11.36
C SER A 117 -4.53 -11.26 11.27
N CYS A 118 -4.00 -10.85 10.11
CA CYS A 118 -3.64 -9.47 9.83
C CYS A 118 -4.91 -8.60 9.72
N LYS A 119 -4.90 -7.43 10.35
CA LYS A 119 -6.04 -6.50 10.34
C LYS A 119 -6.50 -6.11 8.94
N LEU A 120 -5.56 -6.00 8.00
CA LEU A 120 -5.87 -5.64 6.61
C LEU A 120 -6.77 -6.70 5.94
N PHE A 121 -6.65 -7.96 6.33
CA PHE A 121 -7.38 -9.09 5.75
C PHE A 121 -8.49 -9.63 6.66
N LYS A 122 -8.84 -8.90 7.71
CA LYS A 122 -9.90 -9.28 8.63
C LYS A 122 -11.22 -9.51 7.92
N GLY A 123 -11.80 -10.68 8.14
CA GLY A 123 -13.10 -11.06 7.56
C GLY A 123 -13.06 -11.49 6.09
N LEU A 124 -11.87 -11.58 5.49
CA LEU A 124 -11.69 -12.04 4.13
C LEU A 124 -11.43 -13.55 4.07
N PRO A 125 -11.65 -14.20 2.91
CA PRO A 125 -11.19 -15.58 2.71
C PRO A 125 -9.67 -15.67 2.72
N GLU A 126 -9.13 -16.86 3.02
CA GLU A 126 -7.68 -17.11 3.05
C GLU A 126 -7.02 -17.04 1.67
N LYS A 127 -7.80 -17.04 0.60
CA LYS A 127 -7.31 -16.82 -0.75
C LYS A 127 -8.36 -16.14 -1.63
N SER A 128 -7.89 -15.34 -2.57
CA SER A 128 -8.70 -14.75 -3.63
C SER A 128 -7.84 -14.31 -4.81
N VAL A 129 -8.48 -13.85 -5.87
CA VAL A 129 -7.80 -13.29 -7.04
C VAL A 129 -7.47 -11.84 -6.79
N THR A 130 -6.20 -11.46 -7.04
CA THR A 130 -5.73 -10.08 -7.03
C THR A 130 -5.17 -9.69 -8.39
N TRP A 131 -5.13 -8.38 -8.66
CA TRP A 131 -4.55 -7.85 -9.90
C TRP A 131 -3.11 -7.42 -9.65
N MET A 132 -2.18 -8.09 -10.30
CA MET A 132 -0.76 -7.79 -10.29
C MET A 132 -0.35 -6.97 -11.51
N SER A 133 0.60 -6.06 -11.32
CA SER A 133 1.21 -5.28 -12.39
C SER A 133 2.61 -4.83 -11.93
N HIS A 134 3.55 -5.76 -11.81
CA HIS A 134 4.90 -5.44 -11.34
C HIS A 134 5.99 -6.28 -12.01
N GLY A 135 7.12 -5.62 -12.31
CA GLY A 135 8.36 -6.25 -12.76
C GLY A 135 9.45 -6.26 -11.70
N ASP A 136 9.31 -5.42 -10.67
CA ASP A 136 10.17 -5.43 -9.48
C ASP A 136 9.44 -6.14 -8.34
N TYR A 137 10.19 -6.75 -7.44
CA TYR A 137 9.61 -7.42 -6.27
C TYR A 137 10.46 -7.19 -5.02
N MET A 138 9.85 -7.39 -3.87
CA MET A 138 10.51 -7.29 -2.57
C MET A 138 11.25 -8.60 -2.30
N GLU A 139 12.59 -8.55 -2.39
CA GLU A 139 13.46 -9.69 -2.11
C GLU A 139 13.62 -9.91 -0.60
N LYS A 140 13.71 -8.82 0.15
CA LYS A 140 13.89 -8.84 1.61
C LYS A 140 12.83 -7.98 2.29
N VAL A 141 12.11 -8.59 3.21
CA VAL A 141 11.14 -7.91 4.08
C VAL A 141 11.90 -7.11 5.15
N PRO A 142 11.50 -5.86 5.45
CA PRO A 142 12.15 -5.06 6.49
C PRO A 142 12.03 -5.71 7.87
N GLU A 143 13.00 -5.42 8.73
CA GLU A 143 12.94 -5.85 10.14
C GLU A 143 11.68 -5.29 10.84
N GLY A 144 11.04 -6.12 11.65
CA GLY A 144 9.80 -5.79 12.36
C GLY A 144 8.52 -5.99 11.54
N PHE A 145 8.64 -6.27 10.25
CA PHE A 145 7.50 -6.62 9.40
C PHE A 145 7.24 -8.12 9.38
N SER A 146 5.96 -8.47 9.30
CA SER A 146 5.50 -9.83 9.03
C SER A 146 5.08 -9.95 7.58
N LEU A 147 5.38 -11.10 6.96
CA LEU A 147 4.85 -11.48 5.67
C LEU A 147 3.41 -11.97 5.86
N VAL A 148 2.45 -11.38 5.16
CA VAL A 148 1.01 -11.64 5.36
C VAL A 148 0.26 -12.03 4.09
N ALA A 149 0.92 -12.06 2.96
CA ALA A 149 0.36 -12.65 1.73
C ALA A 149 1.46 -13.10 0.78
N HIS A 150 1.15 -14.13 -0.01
CA HIS A 150 2.02 -14.68 -1.04
C HIS A 150 1.20 -15.20 -2.22
N SER A 151 1.85 -15.33 -3.37
CA SER A 151 1.37 -16.07 -4.52
C SER A 151 2.31 -17.24 -4.83
N ASP A 152 1.98 -18.07 -5.81
CA ASP A 152 2.87 -19.16 -6.22
C ASP A 152 4.19 -18.64 -6.81
N ALA A 153 4.15 -17.48 -7.48
CA ALA A 153 5.33 -16.89 -8.12
C ALA A 153 6.09 -15.89 -7.22
N CYS A 154 5.42 -15.25 -6.27
CA CYS A 154 5.98 -14.23 -5.42
C CYS A 154 5.76 -14.57 -3.94
N PRO A 155 6.82 -14.79 -3.14
CA PRO A 155 6.67 -15.11 -1.72
C PRO A 155 6.30 -13.89 -0.87
N ASN A 156 6.61 -12.67 -1.33
CA ASN A 156 6.49 -11.44 -0.56
C ASN A 156 5.46 -10.49 -1.21
N VAL A 157 4.19 -10.88 -1.20
CA VAL A 157 3.09 -10.12 -1.82
C VAL A 157 2.55 -9.03 -0.91
N ALA A 158 2.46 -9.28 0.40
CA ALA A 158 2.02 -8.29 1.36
C ALA A 158 2.79 -8.40 2.68
N ILE A 159 3.05 -7.25 3.26
CA ILE A 159 3.79 -7.10 4.51
C ILE A 159 3.06 -6.17 5.47
N CYS A 160 3.24 -6.38 6.76
CA CYS A 160 2.76 -5.42 7.76
C CYS A 160 3.67 -5.32 8.98
N ASP A 161 3.68 -4.14 9.58
CA ASP A 161 4.10 -3.89 10.95
C ASP A 161 2.90 -3.29 11.69
N GLU A 162 2.15 -4.15 12.38
CA GLU A 162 0.92 -3.73 13.07
C GLU A 162 1.20 -2.76 14.23
N LYS A 163 2.38 -2.80 14.85
CA LYS A 163 2.74 -1.89 15.94
C LYS A 163 2.85 -0.46 15.45
N ARG A 164 3.49 -0.26 14.29
CA ARG A 164 3.66 1.07 13.68
C ARG A 164 2.51 1.46 12.76
N GLY A 165 1.64 0.51 12.41
CA GLY A 165 0.52 0.74 11.49
C GLY A 165 0.94 0.82 10.03
N PHE A 166 2.00 0.11 9.61
CA PHE A 166 2.50 0.10 8.24
C PHE A 166 2.07 -1.18 7.53
N TYR A 167 1.44 -1.02 6.38
CA TYR A 167 0.92 -2.10 5.55
C TYR A 167 1.33 -1.88 4.10
N GLY A 168 1.73 -2.94 3.43
CA GLY A 168 2.08 -2.88 2.01
C GLY A 168 1.52 -4.07 1.26
N VAL A 169 0.97 -3.81 0.08
CA VAL A 169 0.48 -4.84 -0.85
C VAL A 169 1.09 -4.62 -2.22
N GLN A 170 1.56 -5.68 -2.86
CA GLN A 170 2.17 -5.61 -4.19
C GLN A 170 1.12 -5.47 -5.30
N TYR A 171 -0.07 -6.02 -5.09
CA TYR A 171 -1.20 -5.95 -6.02
C TYR A 171 -1.96 -4.62 -5.90
N HIS A 172 -2.91 -4.42 -6.82
CA HIS A 172 -3.78 -3.25 -6.89
C HIS A 172 -5.18 -3.58 -6.31
N PRO A 173 -5.46 -3.27 -5.03
CA PRO A 173 -6.77 -3.53 -4.43
C PRO A 173 -7.87 -2.61 -4.97
N GLU A 174 -7.50 -1.47 -5.56
CA GLU A 174 -8.42 -0.47 -6.08
C GLU A 174 -9.13 -0.88 -7.37
N VAL A 175 -8.54 -1.79 -8.15
CA VAL A 175 -9.12 -2.23 -9.42
C VAL A 175 -10.17 -3.33 -9.23
N ASN A 176 -11.18 -3.38 -10.10
CA ASN A 176 -12.27 -4.36 -10.02
C ASN A 176 -11.82 -5.82 -10.16
N HIS A 177 -10.66 -6.04 -10.78
CA HIS A 177 -10.10 -7.38 -10.95
C HIS A 177 -9.51 -7.97 -9.67
N SER A 178 -9.26 -7.16 -8.65
CA SER A 178 -8.94 -7.63 -7.30
C SER A 178 -10.22 -7.91 -6.55
N GLU A 179 -10.50 -9.17 -6.30
CA GLU A 179 -11.59 -9.57 -5.42
C GLU A 179 -11.31 -9.07 -4.00
N TYR A 180 -12.33 -8.62 -3.28
CA TYR A 180 -12.21 -8.10 -1.92
C TYR A 180 -11.25 -6.89 -1.75
N GLY A 181 -10.78 -6.27 -2.83
CA GLY A 181 -9.86 -5.14 -2.76
C GLY A 181 -10.47 -3.94 -2.01
N LYS A 182 -11.75 -3.67 -2.24
CA LYS A 182 -12.48 -2.62 -1.51
C LYS A 182 -12.58 -2.93 -0.01
N ASP A 183 -12.79 -4.19 0.36
CA ASP A 183 -12.82 -4.62 1.76
C ASP A 183 -11.47 -4.43 2.45
N MET A 184 -10.36 -4.66 1.74
CA MET A 184 -9.00 -4.39 2.25
C MET A 184 -8.79 -2.90 2.51
N ILE A 185 -9.20 -2.04 1.58
CA ILE A 185 -9.15 -0.58 1.76
C ILE A 185 -10.01 -0.18 2.95
N ARG A 186 -11.23 -0.70 3.06
CA ARG A 186 -12.12 -0.46 4.19
C ARG A 186 -11.49 -0.89 5.51
N ASN A 187 -10.84 -2.05 5.58
CA ASN A 187 -10.13 -2.50 6.76
C ASN A 187 -9.00 -1.54 7.15
N PHE A 188 -8.24 -1.02 6.18
CA PHE A 188 -7.25 0.01 6.45
C PHE A 188 -7.87 1.26 7.06
N LEU A 189 -8.99 1.72 6.56
CA LEU A 189 -9.64 2.94 7.05
C LEU A 189 -10.19 2.77 8.48
N TYR A 190 -10.89 1.69 8.77
CA TYR A 190 -11.66 1.51 10.00
C TYR A 190 -10.95 0.68 11.07
N GLU A 191 -10.23 -0.37 10.69
CA GLU A 191 -9.55 -1.24 11.66
C GLU A 191 -8.15 -0.70 12.03
N ILE A 192 -7.49 0.02 11.12
CA ILE A 192 -6.13 0.52 11.26
C ILE A 192 -6.12 2.04 11.47
N GLY A 193 -6.71 2.79 10.54
CA GLY A 193 -6.81 4.25 10.57
C GLY A 193 -7.81 4.80 11.58
N ARG A 194 -8.63 3.93 12.18
CA ARG A 194 -9.65 4.30 13.18
C ARG A 194 -10.63 5.38 12.70
N ALA A 195 -11.01 5.34 11.43
CA ALA A 195 -12.12 6.16 10.95
C ALA A 195 -13.40 5.80 11.74
N HIS A 196 -14.23 6.79 11.99
CA HIS A 196 -15.51 6.60 12.67
C HIS A 196 -16.65 6.94 11.71
N VAL A 197 -17.70 6.16 11.75
CA VAL A 197 -18.94 6.39 10.97
C VAL A 197 -19.72 7.55 11.57
#